data_ba1371e33172b0b8fd88a81a8b30b1bc
#
_entry.id   ba1371e33172b0b8fd88a81a8b30b1bc
#
_cell.length_a   1.000
_cell.length_b   1.000
_cell.length_c   1.000
_cell.angle_alpha   90.00
_cell.angle_beta   90.00
_cell.angle_gamma   90.00
#
_symmetry.space_group_name_H-M   'P 1'
#
loop_
_entity.id
_entity.type
_entity.pdbx_description
1 polymer ?
#
loop_
_entity_poly.entity_id
_entity_poly.type
_entity_poly.pdbx_seq_one_letter_code
_entity_poly.pdbx_strand_id
1 'polypeptide(L)'
;MKIFCKILPEQEIREKLKSIEHVDFSLFVESLPQTNEDLSELNVLVLIEPNGYFGHSDWAIKNKDLFSLIITWDQRVLNNCPNAVFLGFGHTWFKPEQYTKKHDKKFQISHLCGALLKTYGQSLRHEILARENEITSIPKKFFPTYGDRHNIEEARIGKEEVFGDSQYGIAIENFSHKGYFSEKILDCFL
;
A
#
# COMPACT_ATOMS: atom_id res chain seq x y z
N MET A 1 2.73 -22.12 -12.00
CA MET A 1 2.36 -20.86 -11.31
C MET A 1 2.47 -19.68 -12.25
N LYS A 2 1.40 -18.90 -12.41
CA LYS A 2 1.37 -17.62 -13.15
C LYS A 2 1.19 -16.47 -12.15
N ILE A 3 1.86 -15.33 -12.36
CA ILE A 3 1.78 -14.18 -11.46
C ILE A 3 1.51 -12.92 -12.27
N PHE A 4 0.45 -12.21 -11.89
CA PHE A 4 0.02 -10.94 -12.46
C PHE A 4 -0.04 -9.91 -11.34
N CYS A 5 0.92 -8.99 -11.31
CA CYS A 5 1.03 -7.98 -10.26
C CYS A 5 1.28 -6.60 -10.84
N LYS A 6 0.53 -5.59 -10.36
CA LYS A 6 0.70 -4.19 -10.77
C LYS A 6 1.58 -3.38 -9.81
N ILE A 7 1.84 -3.89 -8.63
CA ILE A 7 2.44 -3.11 -7.53
C ILE A 7 3.83 -3.58 -7.09
N LEU A 8 4.19 -4.83 -7.41
CA LEU A 8 5.50 -5.41 -7.07
C LEU A 8 6.09 -6.12 -8.30
N PRO A 9 7.43 -6.21 -8.40
CA PRO A 9 8.09 -7.02 -9.41
C PRO A 9 7.72 -8.50 -9.26
N GLU A 10 7.40 -9.18 -10.35
CA GLU A 10 7.04 -10.60 -10.35
C GLU A 10 8.11 -11.47 -9.70
N GLN A 11 9.37 -11.18 -9.95
CA GLN A 11 10.49 -11.96 -9.41
C GLN A 11 10.54 -11.94 -7.88
N GLU A 12 10.22 -10.79 -7.26
CA GLU A 12 10.17 -10.68 -5.78
C GLU A 12 9.07 -11.58 -5.20
N ILE A 13 7.92 -11.65 -5.86
CA ILE A 13 6.82 -12.53 -5.46
C ILE A 13 7.21 -13.99 -5.64
N ARG A 14 7.84 -14.35 -6.76
CA ARG A 14 8.30 -15.72 -7.04
C ARG A 14 9.28 -16.23 -6.00
N GLU A 15 10.23 -15.40 -5.57
CA GLU A 15 11.18 -15.77 -4.53
C GLU A 15 10.48 -16.11 -3.20
N LYS A 16 9.46 -15.34 -2.83
CA LYS A 16 8.67 -15.58 -1.61
C LYS A 16 7.78 -16.82 -1.71
N LEU A 17 7.34 -17.18 -2.90
CA LEU A 17 6.45 -18.32 -3.16
C LEU A 17 7.18 -19.58 -3.62
N LYS A 18 8.50 -19.61 -3.57
CA LYS A 18 9.34 -20.71 -4.08
C LYS A 18 8.96 -22.09 -3.51
N SER A 19 8.53 -22.15 -2.26
CA SER A 19 8.11 -23.41 -1.62
C SER A 19 6.86 -24.05 -2.25
N ILE A 20 6.05 -23.27 -2.96
CA ILE A 20 4.80 -23.70 -3.62
C ILE A 20 4.83 -23.52 -5.14
N GLU A 21 6.01 -23.33 -5.74
CA GLU A 21 6.14 -23.12 -7.18
C GLU A 21 5.63 -24.29 -8.03
N HIS A 22 5.58 -25.49 -7.45
CA HIS A 22 5.08 -26.72 -8.07
C HIS A 22 3.54 -26.80 -8.15
N VAL A 23 2.83 -25.90 -7.44
CA VAL A 23 1.36 -25.85 -7.49
C VAL A 23 0.93 -25.09 -8.76
N ASP A 24 -0.04 -25.64 -9.49
CA ASP A 24 -0.61 -24.91 -10.64
C ASP A 24 -1.68 -23.92 -10.15
N PHE A 25 -1.28 -22.65 -10.06
CA PHE A 25 -2.19 -21.56 -9.70
C PHE A 25 -1.84 -20.27 -10.43
N SER A 26 -2.82 -19.39 -10.53
CA SER A 26 -2.65 -18.01 -10.97
C SER A 26 -2.86 -17.06 -9.79
N LEU A 27 -1.91 -16.16 -9.55
CA LEU A 27 -1.97 -15.12 -8.55
C LEU A 27 -2.13 -13.75 -9.21
N PHE A 28 -3.20 -13.06 -8.87
CA PHE A 28 -3.50 -11.71 -9.33
C PHE A 28 -3.40 -10.75 -8.15
N VAL A 29 -2.41 -9.84 -8.16
CA VAL A 29 -2.22 -8.81 -7.13
C VAL A 29 -2.49 -7.46 -7.75
N GLU A 30 -3.58 -6.82 -7.36
CA GLU A 30 -4.08 -5.59 -8.00
C GLU A 30 -4.08 -5.69 -9.54
N SER A 31 -4.39 -6.86 -10.03
CA SER A 31 -4.50 -7.20 -11.45
C SER A 31 -5.71 -8.09 -11.68
N LEU A 32 -6.25 -8.08 -12.88
CA LEU A 32 -7.39 -8.91 -13.26
C LEU A 32 -7.02 -9.75 -14.47
N PRO A 33 -7.58 -10.98 -14.62
CA PRO A 33 -7.37 -11.78 -15.82
C PRO A 33 -7.88 -11.02 -17.06
N GLN A 34 -7.10 -11.04 -18.12
CA GLN A 34 -7.44 -10.41 -19.40
C GLN A 34 -8.02 -11.44 -20.37
N THR A 35 -7.59 -12.69 -20.24
CA THR A 35 -8.03 -13.81 -21.06
C THR A 35 -8.24 -15.05 -20.18
N ASN A 36 -8.91 -16.07 -20.73
CA ASN A 36 -9.06 -17.36 -20.05
C ASN A 36 -7.70 -18.09 -19.89
N GLU A 37 -6.72 -17.76 -20.70
CA GLU A 37 -5.37 -18.34 -20.61
C GLU A 37 -4.60 -17.85 -19.38
N ASP A 38 -5.00 -16.72 -18.80
CA ASP A 38 -4.42 -16.22 -17.56
C ASP A 38 -4.81 -17.06 -16.34
N LEU A 39 -5.93 -17.78 -16.45
CA LEU A 39 -6.46 -18.63 -15.38
C LEU A 39 -5.73 -19.97 -15.32
N SER A 40 -5.65 -20.53 -14.12
CA SER A 40 -5.19 -21.89 -13.80
C SER A 40 -6.32 -22.66 -13.11
N GLU A 41 -6.03 -23.85 -12.61
CA GLU A 41 -6.99 -24.62 -11.81
C GLU A 41 -7.35 -23.87 -10.52
N LEU A 42 -6.36 -23.28 -9.86
CA LEU A 42 -6.55 -22.42 -8.68
C LEU A 42 -6.23 -20.97 -9.05
N ASN A 43 -7.15 -20.07 -8.73
CA ASN A 43 -6.97 -18.65 -8.99
C ASN A 43 -7.11 -17.87 -7.68
N VAL A 44 -6.10 -17.09 -7.35
CA VAL A 44 -6.07 -16.25 -6.14
C VAL A 44 -6.04 -14.79 -6.54
N LEU A 45 -6.97 -14.00 -6.02
CA LEU A 45 -7.03 -12.56 -6.21
C LEU A 45 -6.68 -11.85 -4.90
N VAL A 46 -5.79 -10.88 -4.96
CA VAL A 46 -5.38 -10.03 -3.82
C VAL A 46 -5.72 -8.59 -4.15
N LEU A 47 -6.62 -8.00 -3.37
CA LEU A 47 -7.07 -6.62 -3.50
C LEU A 47 -6.59 -5.80 -2.31
N ILE A 48 -5.66 -4.90 -2.55
CA ILE A 48 -4.98 -4.05 -1.57
C ILE A 48 -5.48 -2.62 -1.66
N GLU A 49 -5.60 -2.10 -2.89
CA GLU A 49 -5.99 -0.72 -3.12
C GLU A 49 -7.51 -0.53 -3.04
N PRO A 50 -7.97 0.63 -2.57
CA PRO A 50 -9.39 0.94 -2.56
C PRO A 50 -10.01 0.91 -3.97
N ASN A 51 -11.27 0.50 -4.06
CA ASN A 51 -12.00 0.38 -5.34
C ASN A 51 -11.98 1.67 -6.16
N GLY A 52 -11.97 2.84 -5.51
CA GLY A 52 -11.86 4.14 -6.19
C GLY A 52 -10.56 4.35 -6.97
N TYR A 53 -9.55 3.47 -6.79
CA TYR A 53 -8.28 3.55 -7.51
C TYR A 53 -8.32 2.79 -8.85
N PHE A 54 -8.81 1.53 -8.82
CA PHE A 54 -8.79 0.63 -9.98
C PHE A 54 -10.14 0.04 -10.36
N GLY A 55 -11.18 0.15 -9.51
CA GLY A 55 -12.47 -0.49 -9.72
C GLY A 55 -12.49 -2.01 -9.56
N HIS A 56 -11.41 -2.59 -9.04
CA HIS A 56 -11.22 -4.05 -8.99
C HIS A 56 -12.19 -4.75 -8.03
N SER A 57 -12.60 -4.10 -6.93
CA SER A 57 -13.57 -4.70 -6.00
C SER A 57 -14.92 -4.92 -6.64
N ASP A 58 -15.45 -3.97 -7.41
CA ASP A 58 -16.73 -4.10 -8.10
C ASP A 58 -16.67 -5.18 -9.19
N TRP A 59 -15.53 -5.27 -9.87
CA TRP A 59 -15.30 -6.31 -10.86
C TRP A 59 -15.22 -7.69 -10.20
N ALA A 60 -14.49 -7.82 -9.08
CA ALA A 60 -14.32 -9.08 -8.33
C ALA A 60 -15.65 -9.62 -7.81
N ILE A 61 -16.54 -8.76 -7.29
CA ILE A 61 -17.88 -9.15 -6.84
C ILE A 61 -18.69 -9.78 -7.98
N LYS A 62 -18.61 -9.20 -9.18
CA LYS A 62 -19.32 -9.71 -10.36
C LYS A 62 -18.74 -11.01 -10.90
N ASN A 63 -17.46 -11.25 -10.73
CA ASN A 63 -16.70 -12.35 -11.30
C ASN A 63 -16.09 -13.27 -10.23
N LYS A 64 -16.68 -13.30 -9.04
CA LYS A 64 -16.15 -14.03 -7.87
C LYS A 64 -15.89 -15.51 -8.13
N ASP A 65 -16.70 -16.14 -8.97
CA ASP A 65 -16.63 -17.57 -9.27
C ASP A 65 -15.39 -17.94 -10.11
N LEU A 66 -14.66 -16.96 -10.64
CA LEU A 66 -13.37 -17.19 -11.32
C LEU A 66 -12.24 -17.49 -10.32
N PHE A 67 -12.44 -17.18 -9.04
CA PHE A 67 -11.39 -17.29 -8.04
C PHE A 67 -11.70 -18.37 -7.02
N SER A 68 -10.69 -19.14 -6.68
CA SER A 68 -10.73 -20.07 -5.54
C SER A 68 -10.62 -19.34 -4.20
N LEU A 69 -9.93 -18.18 -4.20
CA LEU A 69 -9.71 -17.36 -3.02
C LEU A 69 -9.58 -15.88 -3.41
N ILE A 70 -10.26 -15.01 -2.66
CA ILE A 70 -10.09 -13.56 -2.75
C ILE A 70 -9.57 -13.06 -1.40
N ILE A 71 -8.43 -12.41 -1.38
CA ILE A 71 -7.81 -11.85 -0.18
C ILE A 71 -7.98 -10.34 -0.22
N THR A 72 -8.65 -9.76 0.77
CA THR A 72 -8.97 -8.33 0.77
C THR A 72 -9.29 -7.80 2.17
N TRP A 73 -9.23 -6.48 2.33
CA TRP A 73 -9.78 -5.75 3.46
C TRP A 73 -11.17 -5.15 3.15
N ASP A 74 -11.57 -5.07 1.85
CA ASP A 74 -12.82 -4.42 1.43
C ASP A 74 -14.05 -5.20 1.91
N GLN A 75 -14.77 -4.60 2.87
CA GLN A 75 -15.95 -5.21 3.48
C GLN A 75 -17.06 -5.53 2.48
N ARG A 76 -17.14 -4.81 1.35
CA ARG A 76 -18.14 -5.08 0.32
C ARG A 76 -17.84 -6.38 -0.39
N VAL A 77 -16.55 -6.65 -0.68
CA VAL A 77 -16.10 -7.91 -1.28
C VAL A 77 -16.34 -9.05 -0.30
N LEU A 78 -15.93 -8.89 0.97
CA LEU A 78 -16.12 -9.88 2.02
C LEU A 78 -17.60 -10.28 2.22
N ASN A 79 -18.51 -9.31 2.11
CA ASN A 79 -19.94 -9.55 2.27
C ASN A 79 -20.62 -10.20 1.05
N ASN A 80 -20.01 -10.08 -0.15
CA ASN A 80 -20.62 -10.54 -1.41
C ASN A 80 -19.92 -11.75 -2.04
N CYS A 81 -18.73 -12.12 -1.56
CA CYS A 81 -17.93 -13.21 -2.08
C CYS A 81 -17.68 -14.24 -0.97
N PRO A 82 -18.33 -15.42 -1.00
CA PRO A 82 -18.16 -16.44 0.06
C PRO A 82 -16.75 -17.04 0.10
N ASN A 83 -15.98 -16.91 -0.98
CA ASN A 83 -14.59 -17.29 -1.13
C ASN A 83 -13.61 -16.14 -0.76
N ALA A 84 -14.11 -15.03 -0.21
CA ALA A 84 -13.26 -13.94 0.23
C ALA A 84 -12.86 -14.08 1.69
N VAL A 85 -11.59 -13.77 2.00
CA VAL A 85 -11.05 -13.74 3.35
C VAL A 85 -10.48 -12.36 3.65
N PHE A 86 -10.64 -11.95 4.92
CA PHE A 86 -10.09 -10.68 5.37
C PHE A 86 -8.59 -10.79 5.61
N LEU A 87 -7.86 -9.86 5.03
CA LEU A 87 -6.48 -9.56 5.38
C LEU A 87 -6.29 -8.04 5.36
N GLY A 88 -5.94 -7.47 6.51
CA GLY A 88 -5.51 -6.08 6.60
C GLY A 88 -4.13 -5.93 5.98
N PHE A 89 -4.02 -5.07 4.97
CA PHE A 89 -2.74 -4.79 4.33
C PHE A 89 -2.11 -3.57 4.95
N GLY A 90 -1.11 -3.81 5.78
CA GLY A 90 -0.16 -2.81 6.19
C GLY A 90 1.20 -3.42 6.02
N HIS A 91 1.90 -3.08 4.96
CA HIS A 91 3.32 -3.33 4.88
C HIS A 91 4.06 -2.02 5.12
N THR A 92 5.32 -2.10 5.48
CA THR A 92 6.19 -0.94 5.61
C THR A 92 7.21 -0.92 4.47
N TRP A 93 7.65 0.27 4.08
CA TRP A 93 8.78 0.43 3.16
C TRP A 93 10.13 0.14 3.83
N PHE A 94 10.17 0.16 5.16
CA PHE A 94 11.40 -0.04 5.92
C PHE A 94 11.73 -1.51 6.12
N LYS A 95 13.03 -1.80 6.14
CA LYS A 95 13.56 -3.12 6.51
C LYS A 95 13.53 -3.27 8.03
N PRO A 96 13.48 -4.50 8.56
CA PRO A 96 13.50 -4.74 10.01
C PRO A 96 14.64 -4.01 10.74
N GLU A 97 15.82 -3.93 10.11
CA GLU A 97 17.01 -3.29 10.67
C GLU A 97 16.81 -1.79 10.89
N GLN A 98 15.98 -1.13 10.08
CA GLN A 98 15.69 0.30 10.22
C GLN A 98 14.81 0.57 11.45
N TYR A 99 13.85 -0.33 11.77
CA TYR A 99 13.04 -0.22 12.98
C TYR A 99 13.81 -0.55 14.26
N THR A 100 14.85 -1.37 14.18
CA THR A 100 15.69 -1.71 15.33
C THR A 100 16.83 -0.73 15.56
N LYS A 101 17.12 0.13 14.57
CA LYS A 101 18.09 1.20 14.68
C LYS A 101 17.61 2.26 15.68
N LYS A 102 18.48 2.68 16.59
CA LYS A 102 18.18 3.81 17.45
C LYS A 102 18.21 5.11 16.65
N HIS A 103 17.05 5.76 16.56
CA HIS A 103 16.90 7.08 15.96
C HIS A 103 16.96 8.16 17.05
N ASP A 104 17.69 9.25 16.80
CA ASP A 104 17.78 10.40 17.71
C ASP A 104 16.58 11.33 17.45
N LYS A 105 15.46 11.01 18.09
CA LYS A 105 14.17 11.67 17.89
C LYS A 105 14.18 13.09 18.48
N LYS A 106 13.89 14.07 17.65
CA LYS A 106 13.72 15.48 18.04
C LYS A 106 12.25 15.78 18.26
N PHE A 107 11.96 16.72 19.15
CA PHE A 107 10.61 17.25 19.35
C PHE A 107 10.21 18.09 18.13
N GLN A 108 9.74 17.41 17.11
CA GLN A 108 9.29 18.02 15.86
C GLN A 108 8.23 17.13 15.20
N ILE A 109 7.44 17.72 14.29
CA ILE A 109 6.45 17.03 13.48
C ILE A 109 6.94 16.92 12.04
N SER A 110 6.81 15.73 11.45
CA SER A 110 7.13 15.49 10.04
C SER A 110 5.89 15.19 9.21
N HIS A 111 5.94 15.53 7.93
CA HIS A 111 4.90 15.25 6.97
C HIS A 111 5.51 14.96 5.59
N LEU A 112 5.03 13.88 4.97
CA LEU A 112 5.41 13.50 3.61
C LEU A 112 4.24 13.70 2.66
N CYS A 113 4.39 14.62 1.71
CA CYS A 113 3.39 14.90 0.68
C CYS A 113 3.87 14.37 -0.68
N GLY A 114 3.21 13.33 -1.19
CA GLY A 114 3.47 12.81 -2.54
C GLY A 114 2.85 13.69 -3.63
N ALA A 115 3.36 13.59 -4.88
CA ALA A 115 2.95 14.46 -5.99
C ALA A 115 1.52 14.24 -6.52
N LEU A 116 0.82 13.17 -6.16
CA LEU A 116 -0.51 12.87 -6.69
C LEU A 116 -1.61 13.65 -5.98
N LEU A 117 -2.64 14.04 -6.78
CA LEU A 117 -3.83 14.79 -6.36
C LEU A 117 -5.13 14.12 -6.81
N LYS A 118 -5.18 12.77 -6.84
CA LYS A 118 -6.33 12.02 -7.36
C LYS A 118 -7.39 11.68 -6.31
N THR A 119 -7.05 11.79 -5.03
CA THR A 119 -7.92 11.34 -3.93
C THR A 119 -8.05 12.41 -2.87
N TYR A 120 -9.09 12.32 -2.04
CA TYR A 120 -9.30 13.25 -0.93
C TYR A 120 -8.10 13.29 0.03
N GLY A 121 -7.57 12.13 0.42
CA GLY A 121 -6.42 12.08 1.31
C GLY A 121 -5.15 12.68 0.69
N GLN A 122 -4.97 12.56 -0.63
CA GLN A 122 -3.88 13.24 -1.33
C GLN A 122 -4.07 14.75 -1.31
N SER A 123 -5.28 15.25 -1.59
CA SER A 123 -5.58 16.69 -1.52
C SER A 123 -5.35 17.25 -0.12
N LEU A 124 -5.76 16.52 0.92
CA LEU A 124 -5.54 16.93 2.31
C LEU A 124 -4.04 17.03 2.66
N ARG A 125 -3.20 16.11 2.17
CA ARG A 125 -1.73 16.22 2.36
C ARG A 125 -1.16 17.46 1.73
N HIS A 126 -1.62 17.85 0.53
CA HIS A 126 -1.21 19.06 -0.14
C HIS A 126 -1.70 20.32 0.59
N GLU A 127 -2.92 20.30 1.13
CA GLU A 127 -3.46 21.40 1.93
C GLU A 127 -2.61 21.65 3.18
N ILE A 128 -2.25 20.57 3.91
CA ILE A 128 -1.37 20.67 5.08
C ILE A 128 0.00 21.24 4.70
N LEU A 129 0.59 20.77 3.59
CA LEU A 129 1.86 21.29 3.10
C LEU A 129 1.77 22.78 2.73
N ALA A 130 0.71 23.19 2.04
CA ALA A 130 0.51 24.59 1.65
C ALA A 130 0.35 25.52 2.85
N ARG A 131 -0.20 25.01 3.95
CA ARG A 131 -0.43 25.76 5.20
C ARG A 131 0.64 25.51 6.26
N GLU A 132 1.78 24.94 5.89
CA GLU A 132 2.86 24.63 6.85
C GLU A 132 3.29 25.82 7.70
N ASN A 133 3.27 27.05 7.16
CA ASN A 133 3.66 28.27 7.87
C ASN A 133 2.68 28.68 8.99
N GLU A 134 1.47 28.15 8.99
CA GLU A 134 0.48 28.36 10.06
C GLU A 134 0.81 27.53 11.32
N ILE A 135 1.63 26.50 11.19
CA ILE A 135 2.07 25.66 12.31
C ILE A 135 3.29 26.35 12.95
N THR A 136 3.07 27.08 14.03
CA THR A 136 4.11 27.86 14.73
C THR A 136 4.49 27.32 16.10
N SER A 137 3.68 26.41 16.64
CA SER A 137 3.80 25.90 18.03
C SER A 137 4.80 24.75 18.19
N ILE A 138 5.20 24.11 17.08
CA ILE A 138 6.13 22.97 17.09
C ILE A 138 7.08 23.08 15.89
N PRO A 139 8.38 22.75 16.06
CA PRO A 139 9.29 22.58 14.92
C PRO A 139 8.74 21.55 13.91
N LYS A 140 8.87 21.83 12.64
CA LYS A 140 8.31 21.03 11.58
C LYS A 140 9.34 20.68 10.51
N LYS A 141 9.13 19.53 9.87
CA LYS A 141 9.94 19.02 8.79
C LYS A 141 9.02 18.41 7.73
N PHE A 142 8.59 19.25 6.79
CA PHE A 142 7.64 18.87 5.75
C PHE A 142 8.35 18.67 4.42
N PHE A 143 8.05 17.55 3.75
CA PHE A 143 8.70 17.13 2.53
C PHE A 143 7.70 16.97 1.39
N PRO A 144 7.78 17.82 0.36
CA PRO A 144 7.19 17.51 -0.93
C PRO A 144 8.05 16.45 -1.63
N THR A 145 7.46 15.35 -2.07
CA THR A 145 8.17 14.38 -2.90
C THR A 145 8.01 14.74 -4.37
N TYR A 146 9.12 15.05 -5.01
CA TYR A 146 9.22 15.29 -6.46
C TYR A 146 10.07 14.20 -7.12
N GLY A 147 9.98 12.96 -6.74
CA GLY A 147 10.88 11.91 -7.22
C GLY A 147 10.21 10.88 -8.11
N ASP A 148 11.04 10.21 -8.88
CA ASP A 148 10.68 9.03 -9.64
C ASP A 148 10.36 7.89 -8.65
N ARG A 149 9.09 7.43 -8.65
CA ARG A 149 8.61 6.37 -7.76
C ARG A 149 9.14 4.98 -8.13
N HIS A 150 9.89 4.86 -9.21
CA HIS A 150 10.39 3.59 -9.71
C HIS A 150 11.64 3.10 -8.96
N ASN A 151 12.31 3.98 -8.19
CA ASN A 151 13.44 3.57 -7.36
C ASN A 151 13.01 3.37 -5.90
N ILE A 152 12.77 2.10 -5.54
CA ILE A 152 12.31 1.71 -4.19
C ILE A 152 13.34 2.09 -3.11
N GLU A 153 14.64 1.98 -3.40
CA GLU A 153 15.68 2.29 -2.42
C GLU A 153 15.77 3.79 -2.14
N GLU A 154 15.69 4.64 -3.17
CA GLU A 154 15.63 6.10 -2.99
C GLU A 154 14.38 6.52 -2.21
N ALA A 155 13.25 5.88 -2.47
CA ALA A 155 12.03 6.13 -1.70
C ALA A 155 12.16 5.75 -0.23
N ARG A 156 12.87 4.65 0.10
CA ARG A 156 13.16 4.23 1.49
C ARG A 156 14.06 5.21 2.21
N ILE A 157 15.16 5.63 1.59
CA ILE A 157 16.09 6.62 2.15
C ILE A 157 15.34 7.93 2.43
N GLY A 158 14.56 8.42 1.47
CA GLY A 158 13.78 9.64 1.64
C GLY A 158 12.77 9.54 2.79
N LYS A 159 12.12 8.40 2.98
CA LYS A 159 11.19 8.20 4.11
C LYS A 159 11.92 8.12 5.47
N GLU A 160 13.09 7.49 5.54
CA GLU A 160 13.91 7.48 6.76
C GLU A 160 14.33 8.89 7.16
N GLU A 161 14.70 9.74 6.20
CA GLU A 161 15.00 11.15 6.44
C GLU A 161 13.79 11.93 6.99
N VAL A 162 12.58 11.59 6.54
CA VAL A 162 11.35 12.26 6.99
C VAL A 162 10.97 11.86 8.40
N PHE A 163 10.93 10.54 8.69
CA PHE A 163 10.35 10.01 9.92
C PHE A 163 11.39 9.65 10.99
N GLY A 164 12.63 9.34 10.60
CA GLY A 164 13.65 8.80 11.51
C GLY A 164 14.02 9.72 12.66
N ASP A 165 14.10 11.02 12.47
CA ASP A 165 14.50 11.99 13.49
C ASP A 165 13.34 12.79 14.11
N SER A 166 12.09 12.47 13.78
CA SER A 166 10.90 13.18 14.27
C SER A 166 10.12 12.36 15.29
N GLN A 167 9.73 12.98 16.41
CA GLN A 167 8.88 12.33 17.42
C GLN A 167 7.45 12.16 16.94
N TYR A 168 6.97 13.02 16.04
CA TYR A 168 5.61 13.01 15.54
C TYR A 168 5.61 12.93 14.01
N GLY A 169 4.73 12.10 13.46
CA GLY A 169 4.50 11.98 12.02
C GLY A 169 3.04 12.19 11.68
N ILE A 170 2.76 12.88 10.56
CA ILE A 170 1.40 12.99 10.03
C ILE A 170 1.22 11.89 8.98
N ALA A 171 0.37 10.90 9.30
CA ALA A 171 -0.05 9.85 8.37
C ALA A 171 -1.46 10.13 7.89
N ILE A 172 -1.63 10.30 6.57
CA ILE A 172 -2.94 10.50 5.94
C ILE A 172 -3.07 9.46 4.83
N GLU A 173 -4.09 8.61 4.95
CA GLU A 173 -4.40 7.61 3.94
C GLU A 173 -5.00 8.24 2.68
N ASN A 174 -4.90 7.55 1.54
CA ASN A 174 -5.50 8.00 0.29
C ASN A 174 -7.02 8.06 0.37
N PHE A 175 -7.61 7.13 1.12
CA PHE A 175 -9.06 6.99 1.30
C PHE A 175 -9.38 6.75 2.77
N SER A 176 -10.61 7.09 3.17
CA SER A 176 -11.17 6.76 4.47
C SER A 176 -12.19 5.64 4.31
N HIS A 177 -11.77 4.40 4.59
CA HIS A 177 -12.63 3.23 4.56
C HIS A 177 -12.39 2.37 5.81
N LYS A 178 -13.46 1.74 6.30
CA LYS A 178 -13.37 0.81 7.43
C LYS A 178 -12.46 -0.38 7.07
N GLY A 179 -11.44 -0.61 7.89
CA GLY A 179 -10.49 -1.70 7.71
C GLY A 179 -9.34 -1.42 6.74
N TYR A 180 -9.33 -0.24 6.10
CA TYR A 180 -8.23 0.19 5.23
C TYR A 180 -7.15 0.94 6.00
N PHE A 181 -5.93 0.49 5.87
CA PHE A 181 -4.72 1.23 6.22
C PHE A 181 -3.57 0.73 5.32
N SER A 182 -2.57 1.56 5.14
CA SER A 182 -1.40 1.26 4.33
C SER A 182 -0.11 1.45 5.11
N GLU A 183 1.01 1.41 4.41
CA GLU A 183 2.34 1.66 4.98
C GLU A 183 2.47 3.01 5.69
N LYS A 184 1.63 3.99 5.37
CA LYS A 184 1.80 5.37 5.84
C LYS A 184 1.78 5.51 7.35
N ILE A 185 0.85 4.81 8.00
CA ILE A 185 0.80 4.82 9.46
C ILE A 185 1.98 4.05 10.06
N LEU A 186 2.38 2.93 9.45
CA LEU A 186 3.48 2.11 9.95
C LEU A 186 4.82 2.82 9.80
N ASP A 187 5.03 3.52 8.69
CA ASP A 187 6.25 4.29 8.44
C ASP A 187 6.47 5.42 9.45
N CYS A 188 5.42 5.92 10.10
CA CYS A 188 5.52 6.93 11.17
C CYS A 188 6.10 6.36 12.49
N PHE A 189 6.17 5.03 12.65
CA PHE A 189 6.74 4.40 13.85
C PHE A 189 8.25 4.11 13.75
N LEU A 190 8.92 4.56 12.69
CA LEU A 190 10.36 4.39 12.51
C LEU A 190 11.20 5.10 13.64
#